data_1aa3f108943e8148eb8e228b24d00e9c
#
_entry.id   1aa3f108943e8148eb8e228b24d00e9c
#
_cell.length_a   1.000
_cell.length_b   1.000
_cell.length_c   1.000
_cell.angle_alpha   90.00
_cell.angle_beta   90.00
_cell.angle_gamma   90.00
#
_symmetry.space_group_name_H-M   'P 1'
#
loop_
_entity.id
_entity.type
_entity.pdbx_description
1 polymer ?
#
loop_
_entity_poly.entity_id
_entity_poly.type
_entity_poly.pdbx_seq_one_letter_code
_entity_poly.pdbx_strand_id
1 'polypeptide(L)'
;MSAQIYGGITVDLNDGPIRTEYNRGIDGKPMARLVIGTAGQSIGISVSESTVDTIAELEEAVAELKAWVQRQEQLKTLPEVA
;
A
#
# COMPACT_ATOMS: atom_id res chain seq x y z
N MET A 1 18.65 -2.24 7.01
CA MET A 1 17.77 -2.63 8.12
C MET A 1 16.47 -3.15 7.57
N SER A 2 15.89 -4.10 8.25
CA SER A 2 14.62 -4.66 7.79
C SER A 2 13.44 -3.81 8.27
N ALA A 3 12.32 -3.98 7.58
CA ALA A 3 11.07 -3.39 8.03
C ALA A 3 10.73 -3.92 9.44
N GLN A 4 10.16 -3.06 10.25
CA GLN A 4 9.75 -3.46 11.59
C GLN A 4 8.24 -3.60 11.63
N ILE A 5 7.80 -4.80 11.98
CA ILE A 5 6.39 -5.14 12.05
C ILE A 5 6.12 -5.71 13.43
N TYR A 6 5.17 -5.12 14.11
CA TYR A 6 4.81 -5.52 15.47
C TYR A 6 3.57 -6.42 15.39
N GLY A 7 3.83 -7.72 15.23
CA GLY A 7 2.79 -8.71 14.99
C GLY A 7 2.48 -8.84 13.50
N GLY A 8 1.63 -9.75 13.15
CA GLY A 8 1.17 -9.94 11.78
C GLY A 8 -0.17 -9.25 11.59
N ILE A 9 -0.28 -8.42 10.57
CA ILE A 9 -1.52 -7.73 10.25
C ILE A 9 -1.86 -7.98 8.79
N THR A 10 -3.10 -8.39 8.53
CA THR A 10 -3.61 -8.51 7.17
C THR A 10 -4.78 -7.55 7.02
N VAL A 11 -4.73 -6.77 5.95
CA VAL A 11 -5.79 -5.83 5.65
C VAL A 11 -6.33 -6.13 4.26
N ASP A 12 -7.62 -6.28 4.15
CA ASP A 12 -8.25 -6.41 2.84
C ASP A 12 -8.41 -5.01 2.26
N LEU A 13 -7.75 -4.78 1.15
CA LEU A 13 -7.74 -3.45 0.55
C LEU A 13 -9.10 -3.04 0.00
N ASN A 14 -9.80 -3.99 -0.60
CA ASN A 14 -11.10 -3.74 -1.24
C ASN A 14 -11.04 -2.50 -2.16
N ASP A 15 -11.83 -1.50 -1.88
CA ASP A 15 -11.90 -0.28 -2.71
C ASP A 15 -11.07 0.87 -2.13
N GLY A 16 -10.28 0.59 -1.11
CA GLY A 16 -9.50 1.64 -0.46
C GLY A 16 -10.33 2.44 0.55
N PRO A 17 -10.19 3.74 0.65
CA PRO A 17 -9.31 4.61 -0.15
C PRO A 17 -7.84 4.49 0.23
N ILE A 18 -7.00 4.99 -0.67
CA ILE A 18 -5.56 5.02 -0.46
C ILE A 18 -5.12 6.47 -0.68
N ARG A 19 -4.34 6.99 0.26
CA ARG A 19 -3.83 8.35 0.13
C ARG A 19 -2.45 8.47 0.74
N THR A 20 -1.79 9.56 0.46
CA THR A 20 -0.52 9.90 1.09
C THR A 20 -0.73 11.06 2.05
N GLU A 21 0.03 11.08 3.14
CA GLU A 21 0.00 12.17 4.10
C GLU A 21 1.42 12.66 4.35
N TYR A 22 1.58 13.97 4.43
CA TYR A 22 2.85 14.62 4.66
C TYR A 22 2.72 15.55 5.85
N ASN A 23 3.55 15.36 6.86
CA ASN A 23 3.49 16.14 8.09
C ASN A 23 4.91 16.50 8.53
N ARG A 24 4.99 17.33 9.55
CA ARG A 24 6.23 17.62 10.23
C ARG A 24 6.12 17.11 11.67
N GLY A 25 7.13 16.38 12.11
CA GLY A 25 7.17 15.88 13.47
C GLY A 25 7.47 17.01 14.46
N ILE A 26 7.37 16.68 15.74
CA ILE A 26 7.65 17.62 16.83
C ILE A 26 9.08 18.15 16.75
N ASP A 27 10.00 17.31 16.29
CA ASP A 27 11.41 17.66 16.09
C ASP A 27 11.67 18.46 14.80
N GLY A 28 10.62 18.79 14.06
CA GLY A 28 10.73 19.56 12.82
C GLY A 28 11.09 18.73 11.60
N LYS A 29 11.30 17.44 11.74
CA LYS A 29 11.67 16.57 10.61
C LYS A 29 10.45 16.27 9.76
N PRO A 30 10.60 16.23 8.43
CA PRO A 30 9.51 15.88 7.55
C PRO A 30 9.09 14.41 7.75
N MET A 31 7.80 14.17 7.67
CA MET A 31 7.23 12.82 7.81
C MET A 31 6.30 12.56 6.63
N ALA A 32 6.34 11.33 6.14
CA ALA A 32 5.46 10.90 5.06
C ALA A 32 4.95 9.50 5.33
N ARG A 33 3.70 9.25 4.97
CA ARG A 33 3.13 7.92 5.12
C ARG A 33 2.07 7.64 4.07
N LEU A 34 1.89 6.36 3.82
CA LEU A 34 0.80 5.85 2.99
C LEU A 34 -0.33 5.46 3.93
N VAL A 35 -1.53 5.95 3.68
CA VAL A 35 -2.68 5.66 4.53
C VAL A 35 -3.72 4.90 3.73
N ILE A 36 -4.16 3.78 4.27
CA ILE A 36 -5.17 2.93 3.66
C ILE A 36 -6.35 2.86 4.59
N GLY A 37 -7.52 3.23 4.09
CA GLY A 37 -8.77 3.20 4.86
C GLY A 37 -9.30 4.58 5.19
N THR A 38 -10.42 4.60 5.89
CA THR A 38 -11.11 5.84 6.26
C THR A 38 -10.82 6.20 7.72
N ALA A 39 -11.23 7.41 8.11
CA ALA A 39 -11.14 7.82 9.50
C ALA A 39 -11.90 6.81 10.38
N GLY A 40 -11.24 6.31 11.42
CA GLY A 40 -11.80 5.30 12.30
C GLY A 40 -11.33 3.88 11.99
N GLN A 41 -11.03 3.57 10.74
CA GLN A 41 -10.49 2.27 10.35
C GLN A 41 -9.45 2.46 9.27
N SER A 42 -8.23 2.80 9.67
CA SER A 42 -7.15 2.99 8.72
C SER A 42 -5.84 2.43 9.25
N ILE A 43 -4.93 2.15 8.34
CA ILE A 43 -3.56 1.83 8.68
C ILE A 43 -2.65 2.82 7.98
N GLY A 44 -1.54 3.13 8.64
CA GLY A 44 -0.52 4.00 8.06
C GLY A 44 0.78 3.24 7.92
N ILE A 45 1.43 3.42 6.79
CA ILE A 45 2.76 2.87 6.55
C ILE A 45 3.71 4.05 6.44
N SER A 46 4.56 4.22 7.44
CA SER A 46 5.52 5.32 7.43
C SER A 46 6.66 5.02 6.49
N VAL A 47 6.99 6.00 5.65
CA VAL A 47 8.15 5.90 4.76
C VAL A 47 9.18 6.99 5.07
N SER A 48 9.05 7.63 6.23
CA SER A 48 9.89 8.76 6.62
C SER A 48 11.38 8.44 6.66
N GLU A 49 11.72 7.20 7.01
CA GLU A 49 13.10 6.74 7.07
C GLU A 49 13.48 5.82 5.90
N SER A 50 12.62 5.72 4.89
CA SER A 50 12.86 4.82 3.77
C SER A 50 13.76 5.44 2.72
N THR A 51 14.51 4.60 2.02
CA THR A 51 15.32 5.03 0.89
C THR A 51 14.51 4.94 -0.40
N VAL A 52 14.99 5.60 -1.44
CA VAL A 52 14.37 5.50 -2.77
C VAL A 52 14.34 4.05 -3.25
N ASP A 53 15.38 3.29 -2.96
CA ASP A 53 15.44 1.88 -3.37
C ASP A 53 14.34 1.06 -2.73
N THR A 54 14.04 1.30 -1.46
CA THR A 54 12.96 0.59 -0.76
C THR A 54 11.61 0.96 -1.35
N ILE A 55 11.41 2.23 -1.70
CA ILE A 55 10.16 2.65 -2.32
C ILE A 55 10.02 2.04 -3.72
N ALA A 56 11.13 1.92 -4.45
CA ALA A 56 11.12 1.25 -5.76
C ALA A 56 10.71 -0.22 -5.64
N GLU A 57 11.17 -0.90 -4.59
CA GLU A 57 10.75 -2.27 -4.32
C GLU A 57 9.24 -2.35 -4.06
N LEU A 58 8.71 -1.38 -3.32
CA LEU A 58 7.27 -1.31 -3.07
C LEU A 58 6.49 -1.09 -4.36
N GLU A 59 6.96 -0.18 -5.21
CA GLU A 59 6.34 0.07 -6.50
C GLU A 59 6.29 -1.20 -7.34
N GLU A 60 7.39 -1.92 -7.39
CA GLU A 60 7.49 -3.15 -8.17
C GLU A 60 6.52 -4.21 -7.66
N ALA A 61 6.44 -4.38 -6.34
CA ALA A 61 5.51 -5.32 -5.73
C ALA A 61 4.06 -4.95 -6.02
N VAL A 62 3.74 -3.66 -5.93
CA VAL A 62 2.39 -3.17 -6.24
C VAL A 62 2.05 -3.38 -7.72
N ALA A 63 3.03 -3.17 -8.60
CA ALA A 63 2.82 -3.39 -10.04
C ALA A 63 2.50 -4.86 -10.33
N GLU A 64 3.18 -5.79 -9.64
CA GLU A 64 2.89 -7.21 -9.78
C GLU A 64 1.47 -7.54 -9.31
N LEU A 65 1.05 -6.96 -8.19
CA LEU A 65 -0.30 -7.15 -7.67
C LEU A 65 -1.34 -6.59 -8.63
N LYS A 66 -1.06 -5.43 -9.19
CA LYS A 66 -1.96 -4.82 -10.17
C LYS A 66 -2.14 -5.72 -11.39
N ALA A 67 -1.03 -6.28 -11.88
CA ALA A 67 -1.09 -7.21 -13.02
C ALA A 67 -1.94 -8.44 -12.68
N TRP A 68 -1.81 -8.94 -11.45
CA TRP A 68 -2.61 -10.08 -11.00
C TRP A 68 -4.10 -9.74 -10.99
N VAL A 69 -4.46 -8.58 -10.42
CA VAL A 69 -5.85 -8.14 -10.38
C VAL A 69 -6.42 -7.98 -11.79
N GLN A 70 -5.63 -7.41 -12.70
CA GLN A 70 -6.05 -7.23 -14.09
C GLN A 70 -6.36 -8.58 -14.75
N ARG A 71 -5.53 -9.59 -14.49
CA ARG A 71 -5.77 -10.93 -15.02
C ARG A 71 -7.05 -11.53 -14.44
N GLN A 72 -7.30 -11.34 -13.15
CA GLN A 72 -8.52 -11.85 -12.52
C GLN A 72 -9.77 -11.18 -13.10
N GLU A 73 -9.71 -9.87 -13.34
CA GLU A 73 -10.82 -9.16 -13.95
C GLU A 73 -11.10 -9.65 -15.38
N GLN A 74 -10.04 -9.90 -16.15
CA GLN A 74 -10.18 -10.43 -17.50
C GLN A 74 -10.83 -11.81 -17.49
N LEU A 75 -10.44 -12.65 -16.53
CA LEU A 75 -11.03 -14.00 -16.38
C LEU A 75 -12.52 -13.91 -16.06
N LYS A 76 -12.92 -12.94 -15.26
CA LYS A 76 -14.33 -12.75 -14.89
C LYS A 76 -15.18 -12.27 -16.08
N THR A 77 -14.58 -11.55 -17.01
CA THR A 77 -15.29 -10.97 -18.13
C THR A 77 -15.27 -11.84 -19.37
N LEU A 78 -14.48 -12.92 -19.38
CA LEU A 78 -14.48 -13.85 -20.50
C LEU A 78 -15.80 -14.59 -20.57
N PRO A 79 -16.35 -14.77 -21.77
CA PRO A 79 -17.58 -15.54 -21.90
C PRO A 79 -17.33 -16.98 -21.50
N GLU A 80 -18.28 -17.57 -20.80
CA GLU A 80 -18.19 -18.97 -20.44
C GLU A 80 -18.28 -19.80 -21.70
N VAL A 81 -17.35 -20.72 -21.84
CA VAL A 81 -17.40 -21.70 -22.93
C VAL A 81 -18.27 -22.85 -22.42
N ALA A 82 -19.42 -22.93 -22.98
CA ALA A 82 -20.35 -23.98 -22.62
C ALA A 82 -19.86 -25.35 -23.13
#